data_3e90b6284b4eea34cad9d3a740bfeb7f
#
_entry.id   3e90b6284b4eea34cad9d3a740bfeb7f
#
_cell.length_a   1.000
_cell.length_b   1.000
_cell.length_c   1.000
_cell.angle_alpha   90.00
_cell.angle_beta   90.00
_cell.angle_gamma   90.00
#
_symmetry.space_group_name_H-M   'P 1'
#
loop_
_entity.id
_entity.type
_entity.pdbx_description
1 polymer ?
#
loop_
_entity_poly.entity_id
_entity_poly.type
_entity_poly.pdbx_seq_one_letter_code
_entity_poly.pdbx_strand_id
1 'polypeptide(L)'
;MKKCVEEGSRIITLDCITQEDLDLIADAVITSGLKVIAVDPGVFTATLSRKLITPNKKKQKTKILAVVGSVNANTTAQMEELWLSQRTHNEFVHT
;
A
#
# COMPACT_ATOMS: atom_id res chain seq x y z
N MET A 1 13.20 -11.61 -13.58
CA MET A 1 13.44 -10.18 -13.28
C MET A 1 14.89 -9.77 -13.61
N LYS A 2 15.93 -10.27 -12.93
CA LYS A 2 17.34 -9.92 -13.26
C LYS A 2 17.68 -10.10 -14.73
N LYS A 3 17.36 -11.25 -15.32
CA LYS A 3 17.59 -11.54 -16.74
C LYS A 3 17.00 -10.47 -17.66
N CYS A 4 15.75 -10.03 -17.40
CA CYS A 4 15.14 -8.98 -18.22
C CYS A 4 15.91 -7.66 -18.14
N VAL A 5 16.42 -7.31 -16.96
CA VAL A 5 17.24 -6.10 -16.77
C VAL A 5 18.58 -6.22 -17.48
N GLU A 6 19.23 -7.39 -17.43
CA GLU A 6 20.47 -7.68 -18.16
C GLU A 6 20.26 -7.61 -19.69
N GLU A 7 19.08 -8.00 -20.16
CA GLU A 7 18.65 -7.89 -21.56
C GLU A 7 18.22 -6.45 -21.95
N GLY A 8 18.34 -5.48 -21.04
CA GLY A 8 18.06 -4.06 -21.28
C GLY A 8 16.64 -3.59 -20.98
N SER A 9 15.79 -4.44 -20.44
CA SER A 9 14.43 -4.03 -20.05
C SER A 9 14.46 -3.03 -18.89
N ARG A 10 13.79 -1.90 -19.08
CA ARG A 10 13.64 -0.84 -18.08
C ARG A 10 12.28 -0.88 -17.35
N ILE A 11 11.29 -1.48 -18.00
CA ILE A 11 9.92 -1.62 -17.49
C ILE A 11 9.61 -3.11 -17.51
N ILE A 12 9.16 -3.61 -16.39
CA ILE A 12 8.73 -5.01 -16.21
C ILE A 12 7.32 -4.98 -15.66
N THR A 13 6.38 -5.54 -16.39
CA THR A 13 5.00 -5.73 -15.95
C THR A 13 4.82 -7.15 -15.41
N LEU A 14 4.11 -7.28 -14.31
CA LEU A 14 3.86 -8.54 -13.64
C LEU A 14 2.36 -8.62 -13.33
N ASP A 15 1.74 -9.69 -13.78
CA ASP A 15 0.35 -9.98 -13.45
C ASP A 15 0.27 -10.80 -12.16
N CYS A 16 -0.74 -10.51 -11.35
CA CYS A 16 -1.05 -11.27 -10.14
C CYS A 16 -2.57 -11.32 -9.95
N ILE A 17 -3.04 -12.41 -9.39
CA ILE A 17 -4.46 -12.67 -9.15
C ILE A 17 -4.71 -12.81 -7.64
N THR A 18 -3.75 -13.37 -6.91
CA THR A 18 -3.88 -13.67 -5.48
C THR A 18 -2.92 -12.83 -4.63
N GLN A 19 -3.17 -12.82 -3.32
CA GLN A 19 -2.23 -12.20 -2.37
C GLN A 19 -0.90 -12.96 -2.32
N GLU A 20 -0.92 -14.27 -2.50
CA GLU A 20 0.25 -15.13 -2.55
C GLU A 20 1.15 -14.76 -3.73
N ASP A 21 0.58 -14.43 -4.89
CA ASP A 21 1.34 -13.93 -6.05
C ASP A 21 2.04 -12.61 -5.72
N LEU A 22 1.33 -11.70 -5.05
CA LEU A 22 1.90 -10.42 -4.61
C LEU A 22 3.06 -10.61 -3.63
N ASP A 23 2.90 -11.54 -2.68
CA ASP A 23 3.93 -11.85 -1.71
C ASP A 23 5.17 -12.44 -2.39
N LEU A 24 4.97 -13.33 -3.37
CA LEU A 24 6.06 -13.91 -4.17
C LEU A 24 6.80 -12.86 -5.00
N ILE A 25 6.05 -11.96 -5.65
CA ILE A 25 6.62 -10.85 -6.42
C ILE A 25 7.42 -9.91 -5.50
N ALA A 26 6.89 -9.58 -4.33
CA ALA A 26 7.58 -8.73 -3.37
C ALA A 26 8.89 -9.37 -2.88
N ASP A 27 8.89 -10.66 -2.57
CA ASP A 27 10.09 -11.41 -2.19
C ASP A 27 11.12 -11.46 -3.32
N ALA A 28 10.67 -11.65 -4.55
CA ALA A 28 11.52 -11.63 -5.73
C ALA A 28 12.16 -10.23 -5.96
N VAL A 29 11.42 -9.15 -5.74
CA VAL A 29 11.94 -7.78 -5.81
C VAL A 29 13.00 -7.56 -4.74
N ILE A 30 12.72 -7.89 -3.49
CA ILE A 30 13.64 -7.71 -2.36
C ILE A 30 14.92 -8.52 -2.57
N THR A 31 14.79 -9.80 -2.91
CA THR A 31 15.94 -10.70 -3.11
C THR A 31 16.75 -10.37 -4.36
N SER A 32 16.15 -9.70 -5.34
CA SER A 32 16.87 -9.29 -6.54
C SER A 32 18.01 -8.29 -6.25
N GLY A 33 17.86 -7.46 -5.21
CA GLY A 33 18.77 -6.36 -4.91
C GLY A 33 18.76 -5.23 -5.94
N LEU A 34 17.82 -5.25 -6.89
CA LEU A 34 17.66 -4.21 -7.89
C LEU A 34 17.03 -2.96 -7.27
N LYS A 35 17.47 -1.79 -7.72
CA LYS A 35 16.78 -0.53 -7.41
C LYS A 35 15.58 -0.40 -8.34
N VAL A 36 14.39 -0.51 -7.79
CA VAL A 36 13.13 -0.46 -8.56
C VAL A 36 12.23 0.65 -8.04
N ILE A 37 11.37 1.14 -8.92
CA ILE A 37 10.23 1.98 -8.58
C ILE A 37 8.99 1.13 -8.81
N ALA A 38 8.22 0.90 -7.74
CA ALA A 38 6.96 0.19 -7.84
C ALA A 38 5.87 1.15 -8.33
N VAL A 39 5.10 0.70 -9.34
CA VAL A 39 3.94 1.43 -9.86
C VAL A 39 2.77 0.47 -9.84
N ASP A 40 1.82 0.71 -8.95
CA ASP A 40 0.65 -0.14 -8.74
C ASP A 40 -0.52 0.66 -8.16
N PRO A 41 -1.74 0.14 -8.15
CA PRO A 41 -2.89 0.80 -7.52
C PRO A 41 -2.87 0.79 -5.98
N GLY A 42 -1.80 0.31 -5.34
CA GLY A 42 -1.58 0.41 -3.89
C GLY A 42 -1.35 -0.92 -3.17
N VAL A 43 -1.88 -2.04 -3.65
CA VAL A 43 -1.84 -3.33 -2.95
C VAL A 43 -0.42 -3.91 -2.90
N PHE A 44 0.31 -3.84 -4.01
CA PHE A 44 1.69 -4.30 -4.08
C PHE A 44 2.62 -3.44 -3.20
N THR A 45 2.49 -2.10 -3.29
CA THR A 45 3.25 -1.17 -2.46
C THR A 45 3.01 -1.42 -0.97
N ALA A 46 1.76 -1.70 -0.57
CA ALA A 46 1.42 -2.05 0.80
C ALA A 46 2.08 -3.38 1.24
N THR A 47 2.09 -4.38 0.36
CA THR A 47 2.75 -5.67 0.60
C THR A 47 4.26 -5.52 0.75
N LEU A 48 4.88 -4.76 -0.15
CA LEU A 48 6.31 -4.48 -0.12
C LEU A 48 6.71 -3.72 1.16
N SER A 49 5.92 -2.71 1.55
CA SER A 49 6.14 -1.94 2.77
C SER A 49 6.07 -2.81 4.02
N ARG A 50 5.11 -3.73 4.11
CA ARG A 50 5.01 -4.68 5.24
C ARG A 50 6.24 -5.58 5.37
N LYS A 51 6.88 -5.94 4.25
CA LYS A 51 8.08 -6.78 4.25
C LYS A 51 9.35 -5.99 4.56
N LEU A 52 9.43 -4.74 4.16
CA LEU A 52 10.63 -3.89 4.31
C LEU A 52 10.66 -3.10 5.61
N ILE A 53 9.49 -2.72 6.13
CA ILE A 53 9.39 -1.84 7.30
C ILE A 53 9.02 -2.67 8.52
N THR A 54 9.92 -2.68 9.51
CA THR A 54 9.60 -3.23 10.82
C THR A 54 8.74 -2.22 11.59
N PRO A 55 7.50 -2.55 11.96
CA PRO A 55 6.65 -1.62 12.69
C PRO A 55 7.30 -1.21 14.00
N ASN A 56 7.31 0.08 14.30
CA ASN A 56 7.78 0.57 15.58
C ASN A 56 6.83 0.06 16.68
N LYS A 57 7.33 -0.77 17.57
CA LYS A 57 6.52 -1.41 18.65
C LYS A 57 5.99 -0.41 19.69
N LYS A 58 6.46 0.82 19.70
CA LYS A 58 5.88 1.86 20.54
C LYS A 58 4.57 2.32 19.94
N LYS A 59 3.45 1.83 20.47
CA LYS A 59 2.12 2.40 20.26
C LYS A 59 2.08 3.83 20.83
N GLN A 60 2.67 4.77 20.14
CA GLN A 60 2.35 6.17 20.38
C GLN A 60 0.95 6.40 19.82
N LYS A 61 0.05 6.92 20.66
CA LYS A 61 -1.22 7.46 20.19
C LYS A 61 -0.92 8.66 19.31
N THR A 62 -0.78 8.44 18.01
CA THR A 62 -0.54 9.49 17.04
C THR A 62 -1.89 10.06 16.62
N LYS A 63 -2.05 11.36 16.75
CA LYS A 63 -3.21 12.04 16.16
C LYS A 63 -3.01 12.10 14.65
N ILE A 64 -3.99 11.67 13.89
CA ILE A 64 -3.97 11.67 12.42
C ILE A 64 -5.03 12.63 11.95
N LEU A 65 -4.62 13.60 11.12
CA LEU A 65 -5.53 14.43 10.35
C LEU A 65 -5.58 13.89 8.93
N ALA A 66 -6.74 13.44 8.49
CA ALA A 66 -6.97 13.03 7.10
C ALA A 66 -7.86 14.05 6.40
N VAL A 67 -7.39 14.58 5.27
CA VAL A 67 -8.17 15.48 4.42
C VAL A 67 -8.52 14.71 3.15
N VAL A 68 -9.82 14.51 2.92
CA VAL A 68 -10.32 13.70 1.80
C VAL A 68 -11.13 14.57 0.87
N GLY A 69 -10.54 14.93 -0.27
CA GLY A 69 -11.17 15.76 -1.32
C GLY A 69 -11.90 14.96 -2.41
N SER A 70 -12.03 13.64 -2.26
CA SER A 70 -12.67 12.78 -3.26
C SER A 70 -14.18 12.70 -3.02
N VAL A 71 -14.96 12.94 -4.08
CA VAL A 71 -16.42 12.76 -4.09
C VAL A 71 -16.84 11.42 -4.71
N ASN A 72 -15.89 10.52 -4.95
CA ASN A 72 -16.17 9.17 -5.47
C ASN A 72 -16.99 8.36 -4.45
N ALA A 73 -18.03 7.67 -4.94
CA ALA A 73 -18.93 6.88 -4.09
C ALA A 73 -18.18 5.83 -3.22
N ASN A 74 -17.12 5.20 -3.75
CA ASN A 74 -16.31 4.26 -2.99
C ASN A 74 -15.54 4.95 -1.85
N THR A 75 -15.03 6.15 -2.08
CA THR A 75 -14.34 6.93 -1.03
C THR A 75 -15.30 7.34 0.07
N THR A 76 -16.50 7.78 -0.29
CA THR A 76 -17.56 8.13 0.67
C THR A 76 -17.93 6.91 1.51
N ALA A 77 -18.17 5.77 0.90
CA ALA A 77 -18.49 4.53 1.61
C ALA A 77 -17.36 4.09 2.57
N GLN A 78 -16.09 4.23 2.15
CA GLN A 78 -14.94 3.94 3.01
C GLN A 78 -14.85 4.89 4.22
N MET A 79 -15.17 6.16 4.02
CA MET A 79 -15.22 7.14 5.11
C MET A 79 -16.35 6.84 6.10
N GLU A 80 -17.53 6.46 5.61
CA GLU A 80 -18.67 6.07 6.43
C GLU A 80 -18.34 4.84 7.28
N GLU A 81 -17.71 3.82 6.67
CA GLU A 81 -17.28 2.61 7.37
C GLU A 81 -16.23 2.92 8.44
N LEU A 82 -15.26 3.78 8.13
CA LEU A 82 -14.27 4.23 9.09
C LEU A 82 -14.92 4.96 10.27
N TRP A 83 -15.92 5.80 10.00
CA TRP A 83 -16.66 6.50 11.04
C TRP A 83 -17.45 5.54 11.92
N LEU A 84 -18.14 4.58 11.33
CA LEU A 84 -18.92 3.58 12.07
C LEU A 84 -18.03 2.69 12.95
N SER A 85 -16.85 2.30 12.45
CA SER A 85 -15.92 1.43 13.16
C SER A 85 -15.21 2.10 14.33
N GLN A 86 -15.11 3.44 14.34
CA GLN A 86 -14.34 4.19 15.34
C GLN A 86 -15.17 5.21 16.13
N ARG A 87 -16.44 4.94 16.36
CA ARG A 87 -17.43 5.85 16.97
C ARG A 87 -17.03 6.49 18.31
N THR A 88 -15.99 6.03 18.95
CA THR A 88 -15.65 6.46 20.32
C THR A 88 -14.54 7.53 20.40
N HIS A 89 -13.84 7.87 19.31
CA HIS A 89 -12.62 8.70 19.41
C HIS A 89 -12.35 9.67 18.26
N ASN A 90 -13.25 9.85 17.29
CA ASN A 90 -13.00 10.70 16.14
C ASN A 90 -13.93 11.91 16.10
N GLU A 91 -13.37 13.11 15.99
CA GLU A 91 -14.09 14.30 15.63
C GLU A 91 -14.01 14.48 14.10
N PHE A 92 -15.16 14.47 13.44
CA PHE A 92 -15.28 14.77 12.02
C PHE A 92 -15.79 16.20 11.85
N VAL A 93 -15.09 16.97 11.03
CA VAL A 93 -15.56 18.29 10.63
C VAL A 93 -16.06 18.19 9.19
N HIS A 94 -17.35 18.36 8.99
CA HIS A 94 -17.96 18.55 7.69
C HIS A 94 -17.96 20.05 7.36
N THR A 95 -17.40 20.39 6.21
CA THR A 95 -17.54 21.74 5.60
C THR A 95 -18.48 21.67 4.43
#